data_4ea61c04611152e68408b4a5c70a2e24
#
_entry.id   4ea61c04611152e68408b4a5c70a2e24
#
_cell.length_a   1.000
_cell.length_b   1.000
_cell.length_c   1.000
_cell.angle_alpha   90.00
_cell.angle_beta   90.00
_cell.angle_gamma   90.00
#
_symmetry.space_group_name_H-M   'P 1'
#
loop_
_entity.id
_entity.type
_entity.pdbx_description
1 polymer ?
#
loop_
_entity_poly.entity_id
_entity_poly.type
_entity_poly.pdbx_seq_one_letter_code
_entity_poly.pdbx_strand_id
1 'polypeptide(L)'
;MNFNNQHLQQEDHQQAYYRDTDLHQQTLAIISPAVRHGLREAHYLGFQHALTEAVAIGYLMGSGYNYETAWRTVESWWRPAGTPLPQMY
;
A
#
# COMPACT_ATOMS: atom_id res chain seq x y z
N MET A 1 6.33 -14.77 -10.61
CA MET A 1 7.05 -15.13 -10.34
C MET A 1 7.44 -15.49 -10.21
N ASN A 2 7.50 -15.27 -9.89
CA ASN A 2 8.25 -15.70 -9.52
C ASN A 2 8.22 -15.70 -9.09
N PHE A 3 8.03 -15.55 -8.59
CA PHE A 3 8.55 -15.75 -7.93
C PHE A 3 8.95 -16.35 -7.80
N ASN A 4 9.15 -16.51 -7.85
CA ASN A 4 10.03 -17.10 -7.64
C ASN A 4 10.53 -17.07 -7.72
N ASN A 5 10.67 -16.97 -7.55
CA ASN A 5 11.57 -17.01 -7.40
C ASN A 5 11.56 -16.90 -7.05
N GLN A 6 11.28 -16.79 -6.73
CA GLN A 6 11.69 -16.89 -6.24
C GLN A 6 11.99 -17.40 -5.92
N HIS A 7 12.25 -17.79 -5.68
CA HIS A 7 13.04 -18.31 -5.27
C HIS A 7 13.68 -18.10 -5.07
N LEU A 8 13.98 -18.13 -5.00
CA LEU A 8 14.60 -17.91 -4.53
C LEU A 8 14.84 -17.77 -3.91
N GLN A 9 15.38 -18.11 -3.81
CA GLN A 9 15.34 -17.61 -2.85
C GLN A 9 14.90 -17.97 -1.44
N GLN A 10 14.88 -19.17 -0.81
CA GLN A 10 14.37 -19.57 0.48
C GLN A 10 15.24 -19.11 1.63
N GLU A 11 16.52 -19.14 1.45
CA GLU A 11 17.44 -18.65 2.48
C GLU A 11 17.21 -17.19 2.77
N ASP A 12 16.91 -16.44 1.73
CA ASP A 12 16.62 -15.02 1.90
C ASP A 12 15.41 -14.83 2.79
N HIS A 13 14.41 -15.66 2.61
CA HIS A 13 13.23 -15.56 3.43
C HIS A 13 13.52 -15.85 4.89
N GLN A 14 14.40 -16.82 5.13
CA GLN A 14 14.76 -17.15 6.51
C GLN A 14 15.49 -16.01 7.17
N GLN A 15 16.38 -15.35 6.45
CA GLN A 15 17.08 -14.21 6.99
C GLN A 15 16.13 -13.08 7.32
N ALA A 16 15.19 -12.83 6.44
CA ALA A 16 14.19 -11.81 6.68
C ALA A 16 13.39 -12.15 7.94
N TYR A 17 13.10 -13.42 8.14
CA TYR A 17 12.36 -13.84 9.31
C TYR A 17 13.09 -13.50 10.61
N TYR A 18 14.39 -13.69 10.63
CA TYR A 18 15.15 -13.40 11.83
C TYR A 18 15.26 -11.93 12.13
N ARG A 19 14.97 -11.09 11.16
CA ARG A 19 14.94 -9.65 11.34
C ARG A 19 13.53 -9.14 11.45
N ASP A 20 12.64 -10.00 11.80
CA ASP A 20 11.21 -9.73 11.74
C ASP A 20 10.81 -8.49 12.53
N THR A 21 11.40 -8.27 13.71
CA THR A 21 11.01 -7.13 14.53
C THR A 21 11.26 -5.81 13.83
N ASP A 22 12.44 -5.64 13.25
CA ASP A 22 12.76 -4.41 12.54
C ASP A 22 11.92 -4.27 11.30
N LEU A 23 11.78 -5.34 10.55
CA LEU A 23 10.99 -5.33 9.32
C LEU A 23 9.54 -5.02 9.62
N HIS A 24 9.02 -5.60 10.68
CA HIS A 24 7.65 -5.37 11.10
C HIS A 24 7.42 -3.90 11.39
N GLN A 25 8.26 -3.30 12.21
CA GLN A 25 8.08 -1.92 12.58
C GLN A 25 8.27 -0.97 11.42
N GLN A 26 9.26 -1.26 10.57
CA GLN A 26 9.46 -0.47 9.38
C GLN A 26 8.25 -0.51 8.46
N THR A 27 7.74 -1.70 8.24
CA THR A 27 6.59 -1.87 7.36
C THR A 27 5.41 -1.08 7.87
N LEU A 28 5.09 -1.22 9.14
CA LEU A 28 3.94 -0.52 9.71
C LEU A 28 4.11 1.00 9.64
N ALA A 29 5.32 1.48 9.85
CA ALA A 29 5.57 2.91 9.77
C ALA A 29 5.37 3.41 8.34
N ILE A 30 5.85 2.65 7.37
CA ILE A 30 5.77 3.07 5.98
C ILE A 30 4.34 3.06 5.46
N ILE A 31 3.57 2.02 5.80
CA ILE A 31 2.21 1.93 5.27
C ILE A 31 1.18 2.67 6.13
N SER A 32 1.60 3.23 7.25
CA SER A 32 0.69 3.90 8.17
C SER A 32 -0.21 4.93 7.50
N PRO A 33 0.28 5.80 6.61
CA PRO A 33 -0.64 6.74 5.96
C PRO A 33 -1.67 6.05 5.10
N ALA A 34 -1.31 4.96 4.43
CA ALA A 34 -2.27 4.23 3.62
C ALA A 34 -3.34 3.57 4.49
N VAL A 35 -2.94 3.05 5.65
CA VAL A 35 -3.89 2.45 6.57
C VAL A 35 -4.86 3.49 7.10
N ARG A 36 -4.34 4.66 7.50
CA ARG A 36 -5.21 5.73 8.00
C ARG A 36 -6.19 6.19 6.94
N HIS A 37 -5.72 6.29 5.71
CA HIS A 37 -6.61 6.64 4.60
C HIS A 37 -7.72 5.60 4.44
N GLY A 38 -7.35 4.33 4.47
CA GLY A 38 -8.33 3.25 4.34
C GLY A 38 -9.37 3.29 5.44
N LEU A 39 -8.95 3.57 6.68
CA LEU A 39 -9.89 3.64 7.78
C LEU A 39 -10.89 4.77 7.61
N ARG A 40 -10.45 5.93 7.10
CA ARG A 40 -11.38 7.01 6.81
C ARG A 40 -12.35 6.65 5.71
N GLU A 41 -11.83 6.09 4.63
CA GLU A 41 -12.66 5.75 3.49
C GLU A 41 -13.69 4.68 3.84
N ALA A 42 -13.32 3.74 4.71
CA ALA A 42 -14.24 2.68 5.12
C ALA A 42 -15.48 3.27 5.77
N HIS A 43 -15.31 4.36 6.49
CA HIS A 43 -16.40 5.00 7.18
C HIS A 43 -17.46 5.55 6.21
N TYR A 44 -17.02 6.01 5.04
CA TYR A 44 -17.91 6.66 4.08
C TYR A 44 -18.25 5.80 2.90
N LEU A 45 -17.35 4.96 2.46
CA LEU A 45 -17.48 4.24 1.19
C LEU A 45 -17.58 2.73 1.36
N GLY A 46 -17.49 2.23 2.59
CA GLY A 46 -17.59 0.81 2.84
C GLY A 46 -16.26 0.09 2.81
N PHE A 47 -16.25 -1.11 3.35
CA PHE A 47 -15.02 -1.85 3.56
C PHE A 47 -14.38 -2.31 2.25
N GLN A 48 -15.19 -2.80 1.32
CA GLN A 48 -14.60 -3.33 0.10
C GLN A 48 -13.84 -2.26 -0.67
N HIS A 49 -14.46 -1.10 -0.82
CA HIS A 49 -13.80 0.00 -1.51
C HIS A 49 -12.55 0.44 -0.78
N ALA A 50 -12.66 0.64 0.54
CA ALA A 50 -11.56 1.15 1.33
C ALA A 50 -10.38 0.18 1.34
N LEU A 51 -10.67 -1.11 1.47
CA LEU A 51 -9.62 -2.11 1.45
C LEU A 51 -8.94 -2.18 0.11
N THR A 52 -9.72 -2.13 -0.95
CA THR A 52 -9.16 -2.16 -2.29
C THR A 52 -8.22 -0.99 -2.51
N GLU A 53 -8.64 0.20 -2.10
CA GLU A 53 -7.80 1.38 -2.24
C GLU A 53 -6.53 1.27 -1.40
N ALA A 54 -6.67 0.89 -0.15
CA ALA A 54 -5.51 0.84 0.74
C ALA A 54 -4.49 -0.18 0.26
N VAL A 55 -4.96 -1.33 -0.20
CA VAL A 55 -4.06 -2.36 -0.71
C VAL A 55 -3.37 -1.90 -1.98
N ALA A 56 -4.12 -1.22 -2.87
CA ALA A 56 -3.53 -0.70 -4.11
C ALA A 56 -2.46 0.33 -3.81
N ILE A 57 -2.74 1.24 -2.88
CA ILE A 57 -1.76 2.24 -2.47
C ILE A 57 -0.51 1.56 -1.93
N GLY A 58 -0.72 0.58 -1.04
CA GLY A 58 0.41 -0.15 -0.47
C GLY A 58 1.22 -0.88 -1.51
N TYR A 59 0.55 -1.47 -2.50
CA TYR A 59 1.26 -2.14 -3.58
C TYR A 59 2.15 -1.16 -4.35
N LEU A 60 1.61 0.00 -4.68
CA LEU A 60 2.39 1.00 -5.41
C LEU A 60 3.56 1.51 -4.58
N MET A 61 3.34 1.71 -3.28
CA MET A 61 4.43 2.11 -2.41
C MET A 61 5.54 1.06 -2.39
N GLY A 62 5.16 -0.20 -2.34
CA GLY A 62 6.13 -1.28 -2.41
C GLY A 62 6.86 -1.34 -3.73
N SER A 63 6.26 -0.79 -4.77
CA SER A 63 6.87 -0.75 -6.10
C SER A 63 7.75 0.49 -6.29
N GLY A 64 7.87 1.34 -5.27
CA GLY A 64 8.79 2.46 -5.33
C GLY A 64 8.13 3.84 -5.33
N TYR A 65 6.83 3.91 -5.37
CA TYR A 65 6.15 5.21 -5.33
C TYR A 65 6.04 5.69 -3.89
N ASN A 66 6.18 6.99 -3.69
CA ASN A 66 5.92 7.52 -2.36
C ASN A 66 4.41 7.55 -2.14
N TYR A 67 4.00 7.77 -0.89
CA TYR A 67 2.59 7.72 -0.55
C TYR A 67 1.76 8.72 -1.34
N GLU A 68 2.24 9.95 -1.48
CA GLU A 68 1.45 10.96 -2.18
C GLU A 68 1.18 10.56 -3.61
N THR A 69 2.20 10.08 -4.32
CA THR A 69 2.04 9.67 -5.70
C THR A 69 1.12 8.46 -5.80
N ALA A 70 1.31 7.49 -4.92
CA ALA A 70 0.47 6.30 -4.91
C ALA A 70 -0.98 6.67 -4.64
N TRP A 71 -1.21 7.53 -3.67
CA TRP A 71 -2.55 7.98 -3.32
C TRP A 71 -3.23 8.68 -4.51
N ARG A 72 -2.54 9.62 -5.13
CA ARG A 72 -3.11 10.34 -6.27
C ARG A 72 -3.43 9.41 -7.41
N THR A 73 -2.55 8.46 -7.67
CA THR A 73 -2.76 7.50 -8.75
C THR A 73 -4.00 6.66 -8.49
N VAL A 74 -4.09 6.10 -7.30
CA VAL A 74 -5.22 5.23 -6.97
C VAL A 74 -6.52 6.02 -6.95
N GLU A 75 -6.51 7.22 -6.36
CA GLU A 75 -7.72 8.04 -6.31
C GLU A 75 -8.22 8.37 -7.70
N SER A 76 -7.31 8.56 -8.64
CA SER A 76 -7.72 8.93 -10.00
C SER A 76 -8.51 7.82 -10.70
N TRP A 77 -8.33 6.58 -10.26
CA TRP A 77 -8.99 5.46 -10.94
C TRP A 77 -10.50 5.49 -10.79
N TRP A 78 -11.00 6.12 -9.76
CA TRP A 78 -12.43 6.19 -9.51
C TRP A 78 -13.05 7.53 -9.89
N ARG A 79 -12.31 8.36 -10.63
CA ARG A 79 -12.79 9.69 -11.00
C ARG A 79 -12.69 9.86 -12.50
N PRO A 80 -13.61 10.60 -13.10
CA PRO A 80 -13.46 10.93 -14.52
C PRO A 80 -12.19 11.70 -14.77
N ALA A 81 -11.64 11.55 -15.99
CA ALA A 81 -10.43 12.27 -16.36
C ALA A 81 -10.65 13.78 -16.20
N GLY A 82 -9.64 14.44 -15.65
CA GLY A 82 -9.70 15.89 -15.46
C GLY A 82 -10.37 16.33 -14.19
N THR A 83 -10.97 15.41 -13.43
CA THR A 83 -11.60 15.76 -12.15
C THR A 83 -10.51 16.05 -11.12
N PRO A 84 -10.60 17.17 -10.40
CA PRO A 84 -9.64 17.44 -9.35
C PRO A 84 -9.74 16.41 -8.24
N LEU A 85 -8.59 16.04 -7.67
CA LEU A 85 -8.58 15.12 -6.55
C LEU A 85 -8.92 15.87 -5.28
N PRO A 86 -9.48 15.15 -4.28
CA PRO A 86 -9.72 15.78 -2.99
C PRO A 86 -8.40 16.11 -2.32
N GLN A 87 -8.50 16.95 -1.31
CA GLN A 87 -7.33 17.30 -0.54
C GLN A 87 -6.85 16.08 0.23
N MET A 88 -5.54 15.89 0.22
CA MET A 88 -4.97 14.78 0.95
C MET A 88 -5.05 15.03 2.45
N TYR A 89 -5.39 13.98 3.19
CA TYR A 89 -5.45 14.04 4.64
C TYR A 89 -4.46 13.13 5.31
#